data_d3c7bd572415473af14d34f5433ae480
#
_entry.id   d3c7bd572415473af14d34f5433ae480
#
_cell.length_a   1.000
_cell.length_b   1.000
_cell.length_c   1.000
_cell.angle_alpha   90.00
_cell.angle_beta   90.00
_cell.angle_gamma   90.00
#
_symmetry.space_group_name_H-M   'P 1'
#
loop_
_entity.id
_entity.type
_entity.pdbx_description
1 polymer ?
#
loop_
_entity_poly.entity_id
_entity_poly.type
_entity_poly.pdbx_seq_one_letter_code
_entity_poly.pdbx_strand_id
1 'polypeptide(L)'
;MELLTILLAVSLQLNEVTVSGEQLAVSGNDYRLVTTLTADDVQLLPVKTVADLLQYIPGVDVRQRGASGVQMDPSIRGGSAKQVKVLLNGIDMTDPQTEHYTMDIPLDALTIERIEVLQGTNYAIDAFSGAINIVTKSNVPSSKSKVITGQMTAGEYGLVNPGIMVKAQENDWFVSGSASYNRSDGYVQNADYQIVNAFVQTSYKGLDIQAGAQMKDAGANCFYTTKYPDQFDATRMAFGSIAYQHHWTGGWTILANAYYRAHYDRYELFRGTPLNRHWTHTSGAHAEGGWSNDWAKTTAGVEVREEYIRSSNMGMHNRVQVRYFAEQRFYWHGLSATIGGTGVWNSQFGHDWSAGANIGYEPIKDLHMFINLNRAIRVPTFTDLYYHSATQQADPLTKPEKALQVELSAQYCKRHWYASAAGYYRWGRDIIDWIKEPDSEVVVWRSTNNSKVNAAGAEATVGVQGYEWIKRIELSYAFCDVAADAGGMMSMYVLDYLRHKATLRIEHKIYKGFGASWALSFRKREGEYTSLEGTIEKYNPVWLLDGSVYWRNDFLKVSVDVKNMANQLYYDFSGVVQPRHWISATVQFVL
;
A
#
# COMPACT_ATOMS: atom_id res chain seq x y z
N MET A 1 19.17 -43.88 5.11
CA MET A 1 18.72 -43.30 3.86
C MET A 1 17.50 -42.37 4.08
N GLU A 2 17.29 -41.90 5.32
CA GLU A 2 16.17 -41.02 5.72
C GLU A 2 16.61 -39.63 6.20
N LEU A 3 17.91 -39.33 6.17
CA LEU A 3 18.45 -38.04 6.57
C LEU A 3 18.68 -37.07 5.39
N LEU A 4 18.40 -37.49 4.15
CA LEU A 4 18.59 -36.67 2.95
C LEU A 4 17.31 -36.00 2.48
N THR A 5 16.15 -36.36 3.03
CA THR A 5 14.84 -35.82 2.58
C THR A 5 14.37 -34.61 3.39
N ILE A 6 15.02 -34.27 4.50
CA ILE A 6 14.66 -33.08 5.33
C ILE A 6 15.46 -31.83 4.94
N LEU A 7 16.49 -31.98 4.12
CA LEU A 7 17.36 -30.87 3.70
C LEU A 7 16.90 -30.13 2.44
N LEU A 8 15.79 -30.54 1.83
CA LEU A 8 15.29 -29.98 0.56
C LEU A 8 14.04 -29.10 0.69
N ALA A 9 13.55 -28.83 1.91
CA ALA A 9 12.32 -28.07 2.14
C ALA A 9 12.55 -26.67 2.73
N VAL A 10 13.78 -26.18 2.77
CA VAL A 10 14.09 -24.78 3.07
C VAL A 10 14.85 -24.19 1.87
N SER A 11 14.27 -24.29 0.69
CA SER A 11 14.53 -23.28 -0.31
C SER A 11 13.93 -21.99 0.27
N LEU A 12 14.76 -21.06 0.65
CA LEU A 12 14.39 -19.67 0.73
C LEU A 12 13.92 -19.28 -0.67
N GLN A 13 12.66 -19.53 -0.94
CA GLN A 13 11.94 -18.73 -1.90
C GLN A 13 11.91 -17.34 -1.26
N LEU A 14 12.84 -16.49 -1.62
CA LEU A 14 12.47 -15.13 -1.96
C LEU A 14 11.45 -15.35 -3.06
N ASN A 15 10.21 -15.45 -2.62
CA ASN A 15 9.12 -15.79 -3.51
C ASN A 15 9.22 -14.85 -4.69
N GLU A 16 9.28 -15.40 -5.87
CA GLU A 16 8.84 -14.72 -7.06
C GLU A 16 7.66 -13.84 -6.65
N VAL A 17 7.88 -12.52 -6.60
CA VAL A 17 6.81 -11.58 -6.33
C VAL A 17 6.00 -11.56 -7.62
N THR A 18 5.16 -12.54 -7.73
CA THR A 18 4.06 -12.48 -8.66
C THR A 18 3.09 -11.50 -8.04
N VAL A 19 2.95 -10.32 -8.64
CA VAL A 19 1.79 -9.47 -8.42
C VAL A 19 0.61 -10.32 -8.84
N SER A 20 -0.03 -11.02 -7.91
CA SER A 20 -1.12 -11.92 -8.25
C SER A 20 -2.42 -11.13 -8.44
N GLY A 21 -3.10 -11.47 -9.38
CA GLY A 21 -3.87 -10.96 -10.43
C GLY A 21 -2.85 -10.68 -11.53
N GLU A 22 -2.18 -11.70 -12.03
CA GLU A 22 -1.04 -11.56 -12.91
C GLU A 22 -1.37 -10.65 -14.09
N GLN A 23 -1.14 -9.38 -13.91
CA GLN A 23 -0.81 -8.54 -15.05
C GLN A 23 0.53 -9.08 -15.51
N LEU A 24 0.56 -9.76 -16.64
CA LEU A 24 1.75 -10.43 -17.17
C LEU A 24 2.93 -9.45 -17.31
N ALA A 25 2.65 -8.16 -17.56
CA ALA A 25 3.65 -7.10 -17.66
C ALA A 25 4.23 -6.68 -16.30
N VAL A 26 3.54 -6.91 -15.19
CA VAL A 26 3.99 -6.49 -13.85
C VAL A 26 4.74 -7.60 -13.13
N SER A 27 4.61 -8.85 -13.57
CA SER A 27 5.29 -9.97 -12.94
C SER A 27 6.81 -9.87 -13.12
N GLY A 28 7.55 -9.71 -12.05
CA GLY A 28 8.94 -10.04 -12.10
C GLY A 28 9.88 -9.34 -11.17
N ASN A 29 10.43 -10.13 -10.26
CA ASN A 29 11.69 -9.87 -9.56
C ASN A 29 12.90 -9.95 -10.50
N ASP A 30 12.71 -10.32 -11.76
CA ASP A 30 13.80 -10.56 -12.70
C ASP A 30 14.57 -9.29 -13.06
N TYR A 31 14.00 -8.11 -12.79
CA TYR A 31 14.61 -6.84 -13.20
C TYR A 31 14.40 -5.68 -12.20
N ARG A 32 13.81 -5.93 -11.03
CA ARG A 32 13.66 -4.88 -10.02
C ARG A 32 13.43 -5.42 -8.60
N LEU A 33 13.82 -4.60 -7.63
CA LEU A 33 13.61 -4.89 -6.21
C LEU A 33 12.15 -4.64 -5.81
N VAL A 34 11.55 -5.62 -5.12
CA VAL A 34 10.22 -5.51 -4.52
C VAL A 34 10.31 -5.98 -3.06
N THR A 35 9.75 -5.21 -2.15
CA THR A 35 9.69 -5.58 -0.74
C THR A 35 8.40 -6.33 -0.46
N THR A 36 8.51 -7.53 0.11
CA THR A 36 7.35 -8.38 0.44
C THR A 36 7.24 -8.58 1.94
N LEU A 37 6.06 -8.35 2.51
CA LEU A 37 5.65 -8.80 3.83
C LEU A 37 4.79 -10.05 3.67
N THR A 38 5.22 -11.14 4.29
CA THR A 38 4.56 -12.45 4.18
C THR A 38 3.47 -12.65 5.23
N ALA A 39 2.66 -13.70 5.10
CA ALA A 39 1.66 -14.09 6.10
C ALA A 39 2.28 -14.31 7.50
N ASP A 40 3.53 -14.80 7.57
CA ASP A 40 4.25 -14.93 8.84
C ASP A 40 4.58 -13.55 9.44
N ASP A 41 4.97 -12.57 8.63
CA ASP A 41 5.15 -11.18 9.09
C ASP A 41 3.85 -10.61 9.67
N VAL A 42 2.74 -10.80 8.98
CA VAL A 42 1.40 -10.37 9.44
C VAL A 42 1.05 -10.98 10.80
N GLN A 43 1.42 -12.24 11.01
CA GLN A 43 1.09 -12.95 12.26
C GLN A 43 2.01 -12.60 13.44
N LEU A 44 3.26 -12.21 13.19
CA LEU A 44 4.26 -12.04 14.24
C LEU A 44 4.45 -10.58 14.67
N LEU A 45 4.14 -9.63 13.79
CA LEU A 45 4.21 -8.21 14.11
C LEU A 45 3.01 -7.78 14.99
N PRO A 46 3.18 -6.77 15.85
CA PRO A 46 2.09 -6.20 16.66
C PRO A 46 1.15 -5.35 15.78
N VAL A 47 0.53 -5.98 14.78
CA VAL A 47 -0.28 -5.32 13.76
C VAL A 47 -1.75 -5.65 13.90
N LYS A 48 -2.60 -4.70 13.52
CA LYS A 48 -4.06 -4.84 13.54
C LYS A 48 -4.69 -4.49 12.20
N THR A 49 -3.95 -3.79 11.36
CA THR A 49 -4.42 -3.28 10.07
C THR A 49 -3.31 -3.31 9.02
N VAL A 50 -3.69 -3.15 7.76
CA VAL A 50 -2.73 -2.99 6.64
C VAL A 50 -1.79 -1.80 6.86
N ALA A 51 -2.30 -0.70 7.45
CA ALA A 51 -1.49 0.47 7.78
C ALA A 51 -0.31 0.13 8.69
N ASP A 52 -0.59 -0.67 9.70
CA ASP A 52 0.43 -1.08 10.66
C ASP A 52 1.55 -1.87 9.97
N LEU A 53 1.20 -2.76 9.04
CA LEU A 53 2.16 -3.55 8.27
C LEU A 53 3.07 -2.67 7.41
N LEU A 54 2.49 -1.73 6.69
CA LEU A 54 3.22 -0.84 5.80
C LEU A 54 4.22 0.05 6.54
N GLN A 55 3.99 0.35 7.81
CA GLN A 55 4.90 1.14 8.62
C GLN A 55 6.28 0.49 8.81
N TYR A 56 6.41 -0.83 8.66
CA TYR A 56 7.68 -1.54 8.83
C TYR A 56 8.51 -1.64 7.54
N ILE A 57 7.96 -1.20 6.40
CA ILE A 57 8.66 -1.25 5.11
C ILE A 57 9.55 -0.01 4.95
N PRO A 58 10.86 -0.15 4.61
CA PRO A 58 11.72 0.99 4.32
C PRO A 58 11.19 1.79 3.13
N GLY A 59 11.41 3.10 3.10
CA GLY A 59 10.95 3.99 2.03
C GLY A 59 9.43 4.23 1.96
N VAL A 60 8.64 3.53 2.77
CA VAL A 60 7.20 3.76 2.91
C VAL A 60 6.93 4.63 4.13
N ASP A 61 6.18 5.70 3.93
CA ASP A 61 5.66 6.57 4.97
C ASP A 61 4.13 6.42 5.01
N VAL A 62 3.58 6.04 6.16
CA VAL A 62 2.14 5.92 6.35
C VAL A 62 1.69 7.01 7.29
N ARG A 63 1.03 8.00 6.75
CA ARG A 63 0.44 9.08 7.54
C ARG A 63 -0.95 8.67 7.98
N GLN A 64 -1.16 8.57 9.27
CA GLN A 64 -2.44 8.22 9.82
C GLN A 64 -3.16 9.43 10.39
N ARG A 65 -4.44 9.55 10.06
CA ARG A 65 -5.38 10.41 10.76
C ARG A 65 -6.28 9.51 11.60
N GLY A 66 -6.07 9.56 12.91
CA GLY A 66 -6.74 8.66 13.86
C GLY A 66 -6.06 7.30 14.02
N ALA A 67 -6.68 6.41 14.78
CA ALA A 67 -6.14 5.11 15.12
C ALA A 67 -6.33 4.09 13.98
N SER A 68 -5.37 3.20 13.86
CA SER A 68 -5.50 1.86 13.26
C SER A 68 -6.35 1.77 11.98
N GLY A 69 -6.02 2.53 10.94
CA GLY A 69 -6.65 2.38 9.62
C GLY A 69 -7.95 3.15 9.43
N VAL A 70 -8.30 4.06 10.31
CA VAL A 70 -9.45 4.95 10.12
C VAL A 70 -9.27 5.76 8.83
N GLN A 71 -8.16 6.48 8.72
CA GLN A 71 -7.72 7.10 7.48
C GLN A 71 -6.19 7.02 7.40
N MET A 72 -5.67 6.53 6.28
CA MET A 72 -4.24 6.39 6.07
C MET A 72 -3.86 6.77 4.65
N ASP A 73 -2.80 7.56 4.56
CA ASP A 73 -2.25 8.08 3.32
C ASP A 73 -0.83 7.51 3.14
N PRO A 74 -0.64 6.36 2.46
CA PRO A 74 0.68 5.80 2.21
C PRO A 74 1.41 6.62 1.16
N SER A 75 2.64 6.99 1.43
CA SER A 75 3.55 7.59 0.46
C SER A 75 4.84 6.78 0.32
N ILE A 76 5.48 6.86 -0.83
CA ILE A 76 6.68 6.10 -1.14
C ILE A 76 7.74 7.05 -1.70
N ARG A 77 8.96 7.02 -1.11
CA ARG A 77 10.13 7.77 -1.62
C ARG A 77 9.85 9.26 -1.83
N GLY A 78 9.22 9.91 -0.85
CA GLY A 78 8.89 11.33 -0.90
C GLY A 78 7.81 11.71 -1.93
N GLY A 79 7.10 10.76 -2.50
CA GLY A 79 5.89 11.02 -3.26
C GLY A 79 4.69 11.27 -2.34
N SER A 80 3.64 11.90 -2.85
CA SER A 80 2.37 12.03 -2.13
C SER A 80 1.57 10.71 -2.19
N ALA A 81 0.56 10.56 -1.33
CA ALA A 81 -0.32 9.39 -1.36
C ALA A 81 -1.09 9.25 -2.69
N LYS A 82 -1.39 10.35 -3.36
CA LYS A 82 -1.99 10.37 -4.72
C LYS A 82 -1.09 9.71 -5.78
N GLN A 83 0.22 9.64 -5.52
CA GLN A 83 1.24 9.14 -6.43
C GLN A 83 1.58 7.66 -6.19
N VAL A 84 0.90 7.01 -5.24
CA VAL A 84 1.03 5.58 -4.93
C VAL A 84 -0.17 4.84 -5.50
N LYS A 85 0.09 3.80 -6.31
CA LYS A 85 -0.94 2.86 -6.73
C LYS A 85 -1.23 1.87 -5.62
N VAL A 86 -2.50 1.58 -5.38
CA VAL A 86 -2.92 0.51 -4.46
C VAL A 86 -3.71 -0.52 -5.24
N LEU A 87 -3.28 -1.77 -5.12
CA LEU A 87 -3.85 -2.89 -5.83
C LEU A 87 -4.39 -3.92 -4.83
N LEU A 88 -5.50 -4.55 -5.17
CA LEU A 88 -6.02 -5.74 -4.50
C LEU A 88 -6.01 -6.91 -5.49
N ASN A 89 -5.16 -7.90 -5.23
CA ASN A 89 -4.93 -9.02 -6.16
C ASN A 89 -4.66 -8.52 -7.60
N GLY A 90 -3.84 -7.45 -7.74
CA GLY A 90 -3.48 -6.84 -9.01
C GLY A 90 -4.50 -5.85 -9.60
N ILE A 91 -5.69 -5.71 -9.03
CA ILE A 91 -6.73 -4.80 -9.52
C ILE A 91 -6.58 -3.43 -8.87
N ASP A 92 -6.57 -2.38 -9.67
CA ASP A 92 -6.38 -0.98 -9.22
C ASP A 92 -7.55 -0.50 -8.35
N MET A 93 -7.26 -0.25 -7.06
CA MET A 93 -8.19 0.25 -6.05
C MET A 93 -8.08 1.77 -5.83
N THR A 94 -7.24 2.46 -6.61
CA THR A 94 -7.04 3.91 -6.47
C THR A 94 -8.36 4.67 -6.58
N ASP A 95 -8.63 5.51 -5.58
CA ASP A 95 -9.85 6.30 -5.54
C ASP A 95 -9.72 7.54 -6.46
N PRO A 96 -10.66 7.79 -7.39
CA PRO A 96 -10.58 8.91 -8.31
C PRO A 96 -10.94 10.27 -7.66
N GLN A 97 -11.60 10.26 -6.50
CA GLN A 97 -11.96 11.48 -5.79
C GLN A 97 -10.75 12.08 -5.08
N THR A 98 -10.11 11.29 -4.21
CA THR A 98 -9.01 11.72 -3.33
C THR A 98 -8.19 10.52 -2.87
N GLU A 99 -6.94 10.75 -2.48
CA GLU A 99 -6.05 9.73 -1.90
C GLU A 99 -6.56 9.12 -0.60
N HIS A 100 -7.32 9.87 0.18
CA HIS A 100 -7.73 9.51 1.55
C HIS A 100 -8.55 8.24 1.65
N TYR A 101 -9.21 7.83 0.57
CA TYR A 101 -10.07 6.65 0.53
C TYR A 101 -9.52 5.50 -0.33
N THR A 102 -8.31 5.67 -0.85
CA THR A 102 -7.63 4.61 -1.64
C THR A 102 -7.38 3.37 -0.79
N MET A 103 -7.12 3.54 0.50
CA MET A 103 -6.91 2.43 1.45
C MET A 103 -8.19 1.93 2.13
N ASP A 104 -9.36 2.40 1.73
CA ASP A 104 -10.63 1.77 2.10
C ASP A 104 -10.77 0.46 1.31
N ILE A 105 -10.25 -0.62 1.89
CA ILE A 105 -10.16 -1.96 1.31
C ILE A 105 -10.91 -2.93 2.22
N PRO A 106 -11.81 -3.80 1.70
CA PRO A 106 -12.71 -4.61 2.51
C PRO A 106 -12.05 -5.84 3.12
N LEU A 107 -10.84 -5.68 3.68
CA LEU A 107 -10.03 -6.77 4.19
C LEU A 107 -9.65 -6.55 5.66
N ASP A 108 -9.56 -7.64 6.38
CA ASP A 108 -8.88 -7.76 7.66
C ASP A 108 -7.51 -8.43 7.48
N ALA A 109 -6.62 -8.25 8.45
CA ALA A 109 -5.28 -8.85 8.43
C ALA A 109 -5.31 -10.40 8.31
N LEU A 110 -6.37 -11.06 8.78
CA LEU A 110 -6.56 -12.52 8.61
C LEU A 110 -6.62 -12.97 7.15
N THR A 111 -7.10 -12.10 6.25
CA THR A 111 -7.34 -12.41 4.84
C THR A 111 -6.05 -12.30 4.03
N ILE A 112 -5.05 -11.59 4.53
CA ILE A 112 -3.84 -11.24 3.80
C ILE A 112 -2.90 -12.45 3.73
N GLU A 113 -2.48 -12.81 2.51
CA GLU A 113 -1.39 -13.73 2.22
C GLU A 113 -0.04 -13.02 2.29
N ARG A 114 0.05 -11.89 1.59
CA ARG A 114 1.24 -11.04 1.55
C ARG A 114 0.90 -9.62 1.09
N ILE A 115 1.79 -8.71 1.39
CA ILE A 115 1.78 -7.35 0.84
C ILE A 115 3.08 -7.16 0.06
N GLU A 116 2.95 -6.76 -1.19
CA GLU A 116 4.05 -6.49 -2.10
C GLU A 116 4.16 -4.97 -2.27
N VAL A 117 5.33 -4.42 -2.06
CA VAL A 117 5.59 -3.00 -2.27
C VAL A 117 6.64 -2.81 -3.34
N LEU A 118 6.19 -2.28 -4.46
CA LEU A 118 7.02 -1.84 -5.56
C LEU A 118 7.42 -0.40 -5.28
N GLN A 119 8.69 -0.18 -4.96
CA GLN A 119 9.20 1.15 -4.69
C GLN A 119 9.71 1.80 -5.98
N GLY A 120 9.22 3.03 -6.25
CA GLY A 120 9.63 3.81 -7.42
C GLY A 120 8.70 3.69 -8.63
N THR A 121 9.04 4.48 -9.66
CA THR A 121 8.24 4.64 -10.88
C THR A 121 8.15 3.35 -11.69
N ASN A 122 6.96 3.05 -12.19
CA ASN A 122 6.73 1.90 -13.08
C ASN A 122 5.76 2.27 -14.20
N TYR A 123 6.18 2.07 -15.45
CA TYR A 123 5.42 2.40 -16.65
C TYR A 123 4.23 1.47 -16.89
N ALA A 124 4.34 0.20 -16.53
CA ALA A 124 3.34 -0.80 -16.87
C ALA A 124 2.01 -0.62 -16.13
N ILE A 125 2.08 -0.06 -14.91
CA ILE A 125 0.90 0.22 -14.08
C ILE A 125 0.69 1.71 -13.80
N ASP A 126 1.45 2.60 -14.46
CA ASP A 126 1.46 4.04 -14.18
C ASP A 126 1.66 4.37 -12.69
N ALA A 127 2.54 3.62 -12.02
CA ALA A 127 2.96 3.94 -10.67
C ALA A 127 3.95 5.12 -10.72
N PHE A 128 3.58 6.24 -10.13
CA PHE A 128 4.40 7.46 -10.14
C PHE A 128 5.56 7.36 -9.13
N SER A 129 5.27 7.04 -7.88
CA SER A 129 6.27 6.91 -6.80
C SER A 129 6.40 5.49 -6.28
N GLY A 130 5.45 4.63 -6.57
CA GLY A 130 5.42 3.22 -6.19
C GLY A 130 4.03 2.61 -6.23
N ALA A 131 3.95 1.33 -5.89
CA ALA A 131 2.70 0.60 -5.79
C ALA A 131 2.69 -0.33 -4.57
N ILE A 132 1.51 -0.55 -4.02
CA ILE A 132 1.24 -1.49 -2.93
C ILE A 132 0.22 -2.50 -3.46
N ASN A 133 0.58 -3.78 -3.52
CA ASN A 133 -0.35 -4.84 -3.88
C ASN A 133 -0.65 -5.71 -2.66
N ILE A 134 -1.91 -5.78 -2.30
CA ILE A 134 -2.40 -6.60 -1.20
C ILE A 134 -2.94 -7.89 -1.82
N VAL A 135 -2.32 -9.00 -1.46
CA VAL A 135 -2.66 -10.33 -1.98
C VAL A 135 -3.38 -11.13 -0.92
N THR A 136 -4.54 -11.66 -1.28
CA THR A 136 -5.37 -12.46 -0.37
C THR A 136 -4.99 -13.93 -0.41
N LYS A 137 -5.28 -14.65 0.68
CA LYS A 137 -5.06 -16.11 0.78
C LYS A 137 -5.94 -16.85 -0.21
N SER A 138 -5.31 -17.56 -1.16
CA SER A 138 -5.97 -18.24 -2.28
C SER A 138 -5.80 -19.76 -2.27
N ASN A 139 -5.33 -20.34 -1.18
CA ASN A 139 -5.12 -21.79 -1.05
C ASN A 139 -5.43 -22.33 0.34
N VAL A 140 -5.63 -23.63 0.42
CA VAL A 140 -5.71 -24.41 1.66
C VAL A 140 -4.48 -25.32 1.72
N PRO A 141 -3.86 -25.55 2.90
CA PRO A 141 -2.76 -26.51 3.01
C PRO A 141 -3.17 -27.88 2.45
N SER A 142 -2.29 -28.52 1.71
CA SER A 142 -2.55 -29.79 1.01
C SER A 142 -3.00 -30.95 1.92
N SER A 143 -2.75 -30.83 3.23
CA SER A 143 -3.18 -31.82 4.24
C SER A 143 -4.63 -31.62 4.71
N LYS A 144 -5.30 -30.55 4.29
CA LYS A 144 -6.68 -30.21 4.72
C LYS A 144 -7.53 -29.86 3.50
N SER A 145 -8.83 -30.11 3.57
CA SER A 145 -9.81 -29.62 2.59
C SER A 145 -10.53 -28.35 3.05
N LYS A 146 -10.43 -28.04 4.35
CA LYS A 146 -11.08 -26.88 4.97
C LYS A 146 -10.22 -26.33 6.10
N VAL A 147 -10.20 -25.01 6.25
CA VAL A 147 -9.58 -24.28 7.36
C VAL A 147 -10.52 -23.19 7.84
N ILE A 148 -10.75 -23.15 9.13
CA ILE A 148 -11.48 -22.09 9.79
C ILE A 148 -10.49 -21.36 10.70
N THR A 149 -10.33 -20.07 10.50
CA THR A 149 -9.53 -19.20 11.37
C THR A 149 -10.45 -18.20 12.03
N GLY A 150 -10.43 -18.14 13.34
CA GLY A 150 -11.13 -17.11 14.12
C GLY A 150 -10.16 -16.37 15.00
N GLN A 151 -10.40 -15.08 15.20
CA GLN A 151 -9.64 -14.27 16.13
C GLN A 151 -10.54 -13.35 16.95
N MET A 152 -10.06 -13.01 18.13
CA MET A 152 -10.64 -11.97 18.99
C MET A 152 -9.50 -11.15 19.57
N THR A 153 -9.46 -9.86 19.27
CA THR A 153 -8.55 -8.91 19.90
C THR A 153 -9.35 -7.97 20.80
N ALA A 154 -8.86 -7.75 22.00
CA ALA A 154 -9.39 -6.75 22.93
C ALA A 154 -8.22 -5.93 23.53
N GLY A 155 -8.46 -4.70 23.91
CA GLY A 155 -7.38 -3.84 24.42
C GLY A 155 -7.85 -2.52 25.00
N GLU A 156 -6.88 -1.66 25.25
CA GLU A 156 -7.13 -0.30 25.75
C GLU A 156 -8.05 0.48 24.81
N TYR A 157 -8.64 1.54 25.33
CA TYR A 157 -9.57 2.43 24.64
C TYR A 157 -10.80 1.72 24.07
N GLY A 158 -11.29 0.68 24.78
CA GLY A 158 -12.45 -0.08 24.34
C GLY A 158 -12.26 -0.83 23.02
N LEU A 159 -11.00 -1.16 22.67
CA LEU A 159 -10.70 -1.92 21.46
C LEU A 159 -11.34 -3.30 21.51
N VAL A 160 -12.13 -3.62 20.48
CA VAL A 160 -12.72 -4.93 20.23
C VAL A 160 -12.63 -5.24 18.74
N ASN A 161 -11.96 -6.33 18.39
CA ASN A 161 -11.76 -6.73 16.98
C ASN A 161 -11.93 -8.26 16.82
N PRO A 162 -13.19 -8.78 16.73
CA PRO A 162 -13.46 -10.13 16.28
C PRO A 162 -13.30 -10.25 14.76
N GLY A 163 -12.76 -11.39 14.31
CA GLY A 163 -12.66 -11.74 12.91
C GLY A 163 -12.78 -13.24 12.69
N ILE A 164 -13.33 -13.61 11.56
CA ILE A 164 -13.44 -14.99 11.10
C ILE A 164 -13.08 -15.10 9.62
N MET A 165 -12.38 -16.17 9.26
CA MET A 165 -12.12 -16.57 7.89
C MET A 165 -12.35 -18.06 7.72
N VAL A 166 -13.07 -18.44 6.68
CA VAL A 166 -13.27 -19.82 6.28
C VAL A 166 -12.67 -20.02 4.90
N LYS A 167 -11.86 -21.06 4.73
CA LYS A 167 -11.33 -21.48 3.44
C LYS A 167 -11.70 -22.95 3.21
N ALA A 168 -12.09 -23.27 1.99
CA ALA A 168 -12.32 -24.65 1.57
C ALA A 168 -11.75 -24.85 0.16
N GLN A 169 -11.20 -26.05 -0.06
CA GLN A 169 -10.69 -26.45 -1.36
C GLN A 169 -11.06 -27.89 -1.63
N GLU A 170 -11.65 -28.11 -2.79
CA GLU A 170 -12.01 -29.45 -3.28
C GLU A 170 -11.67 -29.53 -4.76
N ASN A 171 -10.75 -30.44 -5.12
CA ASN A 171 -10.16 -30.53 -6.46
C ASN A 171 -9.62 -29.16 -6.93
N ASP A 172 -10.15 -28.65 -8.05
CA ASP A 172 -9.77 -27.36 -8.64
C ASP A 172 -10.58 -26.18 -8.08
N TRP A 173 -11.56 -26.42 -7.19
CA TRP A 173 -12.35 -25.39 -6.56
C TRP A 173 -11.71 -24.88 -5.27
N PHE A 174 -11.55 -23.61 -5.17
CA PHE A 174 -11.22 -22.90 -3.94
C PHE A 174 -12.32 -21.89 -3.61
N VAL A 175 -12.71 -21.81 -2.34
CA VAL A 175 -13.65 -20.81 -1.82
C VAL A 175 -13.14 -20.28 -0.51
N SER A 176 -13.18 -18.97 -0.33
CA SER A 176 -12.92 -18.33 0.96
C SER A 176 -13.96 -17.25 1.26
N GLY A 177 -14.23 -17.07 2.54
CA GLY A 177 -15.05 -15.97 3.04
C GLY A 177 -14.51 -15.48 4.37
N SER A 178 -14.51 -14.16 4.57
CA SER A 178 -14.09 -13.53 5.82
C SER A 178 -15.05 -12.42 6.23
N ALA A 179 -15.14 -12.19 7.53
CA ALA A 179 -15.85 -11.05 8.11
C ALA A 179 -15.09 -10.59 9.36
N SER A 180 -15.02 -9.29 9.58
CA SER A 180 -14.44 -8.69 10.77
C SER A 180 -15.19 -7.44 11.19
N TYR A 181 -15.11 -7.17 12.50
CA TYR A 181 -15.58 -5.94 13.12
C TYR A 181 -14.43 -5.37 13.95
N ASN A 182 -14.14 -4.10 13.82
CA ASN A 182 -13.12 -3.43 14.61
C ASN A 182 -13.67 -2.12 15.15
N ARG A 183 -13.64 -1.96 16.47
CA ARG A 183 -14.09 -0.74 17.13
C ARG A 183 -13.13 -0.30 18.23
N SER A 184 -13.14 0.99 18.53
CA SER A 184 -12.53 1.58 19.71
C SER A 184 -13.34 2.80 20.16
N ASP A 185 -13.30 3.12 21.45
CA ASP A 185 -13.88 4.34 22.00
C ASP A 185 -13.00 5.58 21.76
N GLY A 186 -11.80 5.37 21.20
CA GLY A 186 -10.85 6.44 20.89
C GLY A 186 -9.85 6.74 22.01
N TYR A 187 -8.62 7.06 21.63
CA TYR A 187 -7.53 7.41 22.55
C TYR A 187 -7.50 8.91 22.93
N VAL A 188 -8.26 9.73 22.21
CA VAL A 188 -8.58 11.13 22.50
C VAL A 188 -10.07 11.36 22.20
N GLN A 189 -10.61 12.49 22.66
CA GLN A 189 -12.00 12.86 22.37
C GLN A 189 -12.26 12.87 20.87
N ASN A 190 -13.42 12.35 20.43
CA ASN A 190 -13.85 12.27 19.04
C ASN A 190 -12.81 11.56 18.12
N ALA A 191 -12.21 10.47 18.63
CA ALA A 191 -11.35 9.55 17.87
C ALA A 191 -11.88 8.11 17.95
N ASP A 192 -13.16 7.95 18.30
CA ASP A 192 -13.88 6.68 18.28
C ASP A 192 -14.08 6.21 16.83
N TYR A 193 -14.14 4.90 16.66
CA TYR A 193 -14.41 4.34 15.34
C TYR A 193 -15.10 2.97 15.40
N GLN A 194 -15.74 2.62 14.30
CA GLN A 194 -16.20 1.28 14.00
C GLN A 194 -16.00 0.97 12.51
N ILE A 195 -15.44 -0.21 12.24
CA ILE A 195 -15.15 -0.69 10.89
C ILE A 195 -15.69 -2.11 10.77
N VAL A 196 -16.47 -2.37 9.73
CA VAL A 196 -16.96 -3.70 9.36
C VAL A 196 -16.39 -4.05 7.99
N ASN A 197 -15.78 -5.22 7.85
CA ASN A 197 -15.31 -5.75 6.59
C ASN A 197 -15.97 -7.10 6.31
N ALA A 198 -16.28 -7.35 5.05
CA ALA A 198 -16.66 -8.65 4.53
C ALA A 198 -16.01 -8.87 3.16
N PHE A 199 -15.44 -10.06 2.95
CA PHE A 199 -14.80 -10.41 1.69
C PHE A 199 -15.04 -11.88 1.35
N VAL A 200 -15.31 -12.16 0.09
CA VAL A 200 -15.47 -13.51 -0.46
C VAL A 200 -14.64 -13.64 -1.73
N GLN A 201 -14.07 -14.81 -1.93
CA GLN A 201 -13.30 -15.17 -3.12
C GLN A 201 -13.56 -16.62 -3.48
N THR A 202 -13.66 -16.90 -4.77
CA THR A 202 -13.71 -18.28 -5.30
C THR A 202 -12.90 -18.37 -6.57
N SER A 203 -12.18 -19.48 -6.74
CA SER A 203 -11.43 -19.76 -7.96
C SER A 203 -11.69 -21.17 -8.47
N TYR A 204 -11.67 -21.33 -9.80
CA TYR A 204 -11.85 -22.60 -10.50
C TYR A 204 -11.18 -22.57 -11.86
N LYS A 205 -10.14 -23.41 -12.06
CA LYS A 205 -9.47 -23.59 -13.37
C LYS A 205 -9.12 -22.29 -14.11
N GLY A 206 -8.47 -21.36 -13.38
CA GLY A 206 -8.06 -20.06 -13.91
C GLY A 206 -9.13 -18.97 -13.83
N LEU A 207 -10.37 -19.29 -13.52
CA LEU A 207 -11.40 -18.30 -13.18
C LEU A 207 -11.25 -17.90 -11.71
N ASP A 208 -11.22 -16.60 -11.42
CA ASP A 208 -11.24 -16.03 -10.07
C ASP A 208 -12.37 -15.00 -9.98
N ILE A 209 -13.18 -15.09 -8.92
CA ILE A 209 -14.26 -14.15 -8.64
C ILE A 209 -14.11 -13.70 -7.21
N GLN A 210 -14.14 -12.40 -6.99
CA GLN A 210 -14.06 -11.82 -5.65
C GLN A 210 -15.05 -10.68 -5.47
N ALA A 211 -15.51 -10.52 -4.23
CA ALA A 211 -16.37 -9.41 -3.83
C ALA A 211 -16.11 -9.05 -2.37
N GLY A 212 -16.24 -7.77 -2.04
CA GLY A 212 -16.07 -7.29 -0.69
C GLY A 212 -16.82 -5.99 -0.42
N ALA A 213 -17.07 -5.75 0.86
CA ALA A 213 -17.67 -4.52 1.32
C ALA A 213 -17.02 -4.07 2.64
N GLN A 214 -16.89 -2.75 2.79
CA GLN A 214 -16.44 -2.11 4.02
C GLN A 214 -17.42 -1.01 4.42
N MET A 215 -17.70 -0.93 5.72
CA MET A 215 -18.41 0.18 6.34
C MET A 215 -17.52 0.73 7.44
N LYS A 216 -17.31 2.04 7.45
CA LYS A 216 -16.50 2.73 8.45
C LYS A 216 -17.20 4.00 8.91
N ASP A 217 -17.26 4.19 10.21
CA ASP A 217 -17.74 5.39 10.87
C ASP A 217 -16.69 5.81 11.90
N ALA A 218 -16.23 7.07 11.86
CA ALA A 218 -15.13 7.51 12.72
C ALA A 218 -15.27 8.97 13.14
N GLY A 219 -15.01 9.24 14.41
CA GLY A 219 -14.68 10.57 14.88
C GLY A 219 -13.37 11.02 14.24
N ALA A 220 -13.37 12.21 13.65
CA ALA A 220 -12.29 12.74 12.85
C ALA A 220 -11.60 13.93 13.54
N ASN A 221 -11.18 13.73 14.81
CA ASN A 221 -10.56 14.78 15.60
C ASN A 221 -9.40 15.45 14.86
N CYS A 222 -9.57 16.71 14.50
CA CYS A 222 -8.56 17.54 13.81
C CYS A 222 -8.07 17.02 12.45
N PHE A 223 -8.79 16.12 11.76
CA PHE A 223 -8.30 15.49 10.51
C PHE A 223 -7.95 16.49 9.41
N TYR A 224 -8.78 17.51 9.23
CA TYR A 224 -8.59 18.49 8.15
C TYR A 224 -8.31 19.89 8.67
N THR A 225 -8.55 20.16 9.95
CA THR A 225 -8.25 21.43 10.61
C THR A 225 -8.25 21.26 12.12
N THR A 226 -7.30 21.88 12.79
CA THR A 226 -7.23 21.91 14.28
C THR A 226 -8.30 22.80 14.90
N LYS A 227 -8.92 23.69 14.12
CA LYS A 227 -9.96 24.62 14.61
C LYS A 227 -11.26 23.93 15.02
N TYR A 228 -11.58 22.78 14.44
CA TYR A 228 -12.83 22.05 14.67
C TYR A 228 -12.50 20.59 15.07
N PRO A 229 -12.47 20.26 16.37
CA PRO A 229 -12.13 18.91 16.81
C PRO A 229 -13.29 17.89 16.67
N ASP A 230 -14.53 18.35 16.49
CA ASP A 230 -15.72 17.50 16.45
C ASP A 230 -16.12 17.03 15.04
N GLN A 231 -15.13 16.92 14.13
CA GLN A 231 -15.35 16.42 12.77
C GLN A 231 -15.72 14.93 12.81
N PHE A 232 -16.44 14.48 11.78
CA PHE A 232 -16.82 13.09 11.64
C PHE A 232 -16.75 12.65 10.19
N ASP A 233 -16.32 11.42 9.95
CA ASP A 233 -16.21 10.81 8.63
C ASP A 233 -16.88 9.45 8.59
N ALA A 234 -17.73 9.20 7.59
CA ALA A 234 -18.41 7.95 7.38
C ALA A 234 -18.23 7.47 5.95
N THR A 235 -17.64 6.29 5.76
CA THR A 235 -17.41 5.72 4.43
C THR A 235 -18.10 4.38 4.25
N ARG A 236 -18.50 4.09 3.03
CA ARG A 236 -19.08 2.82 2.60
C ARG A 236 -18.46 2.44 1.26
N MET A 237 -17.88 1.28 1.19
CA MET A 237 -17.24 0.78 -0.01
C MET A 237 -17.75 -0.59 -0.39
N ALA A 238 -17.95 -0.83 -1.68
CA ALA A 238 -18.23 -2.13 -2.25
C ALA A 238 -17.35 -2.36 -3.47
N PHE A 239 -16.87 -3.58 -3.61
CA PHE A 239 -15.97 -4.01 -4.69
C PHE A 239 -16.37 -5.38 -5.19
N GLY A 240 -16.25 -5.61 -6.50
CA GLY A 240 -16.36 -6.92 -7.11
C GLY A 240 -15.51 -7.02 -8.36
N SER A 241 -14.97 -8.21 -8.62
CA SER A 241 -14.24 -8.49 -9.84
C SER A 241 -14.38 -9.94 -10.29
N ILE A 242 -14.15 -10.14 -11.57
CA ILE A 242 -14.02 -11.44 -12.22
C ILE A 242 -12.74 -11.40 -13.06
N ALA A 243 -11.91 -12.43 -12.92
CA ALA A 243 -10.68 -12.59 -13.70
C ALA A 243 -10.60 -14.00 -14.26
N TYR A 244 -10.01 -14.13 -15.43
CA TYR A 244 -9.74 -15.40 -16.06
C TYR A 244 -8.30 -15.41 -16.59
N GLN A 245 -7.55 -16.45 -16.24
CA GLN A 245 -6.21 -16.67 -16.71
C GLN A 245 -6.06 -18.08 -17.27
N HIS A 246 -5.37 -18.20 -18.40
CA HIS A 246 -5.08 -19.50 -18.98
C HIS A 246 -3.66 -19.54 -19.57
N HIS A 247 -2.99 -20.66 -19.36
CA HIS A 247 -1.66 -20.95 -19.90
C HIS A 247 -1.76 -22.17 -20.81
N TRP A 248 -1.36 -22.01 -22.08
CA TRP A 248 -1.30 -23.10 -23.04
C TRP A 248 0.09 -23.73 -23.10
N THR A 249 0.14 -24.98 -23.47
CA THR A 249 1.38 -25.61 -23.92
C THR A 249 1.93 -24.86 -25.12
N GLY A 250 3.23 -24.47 -25.10
CA GLY A 250 3.83 -23.63 -26.14
C GLY A 250 4.03 -22.17 -25.73
N GLY A 251 3.81 -21.87 -24.45
CA GLY A 251 4.20 -20.60 -23.82
C GLY A 251 3.19 -19.46 -24.00
N TRP A 252 2.03 -19.70 -24.61
CA TRP A 252 0.99 -18.69 -24.73
C TRP A 252 0.21 -18.54 -23.43
N THR A 253 -0.11 -17.30 -23.10
CA THR A 253 -0.90 -16.94 -21.92
C THR A 253 -1.95 -15.89 -22.26
N ILE A 254 -3.08 -15.93 -21.60
CA ILE A 254 -4.09 -14.86 -21.61
C ILE A 254 -4.51 -14.55 -20.18
N LEU A 255 -4.71 -13.28 -19.91
CA LEU A 255 -5.38 -12.80 -18.70
C LEU A 255 -6.43 -11.77 -19.11
N ALA A 256 -7.64 -11.91 -18.58
CA ALA A 256 -8.69 -10.91 -18.71
C ALA A 256 -9.36 -10.71 -17.37
N ASN A 257 -9.68 -9.48 -17.04
CA ASN A 257 -10.48 -9.17 -15.85
C ASN A 257 -11.46 -8.03 -16.10
N ALA A 258 -12.49 -7.99 -15.28
CA ALA A 258 -13.40 -6.87 -15.17
C ALA A 258 -13.69 -6.62 -13.69
N TYR A 259 -13.84 -5.36 -13.31
CA TYR A 259 -14.06 -4.96 -11.93
C TYR A 259 -14.98 -3.76 -11.80
N TYR A 260 -15.57 -3.64 -10.63
CA TYR A 260 -16.36 -2.49 -10.23
C TYR A 260 -16.12 -2.16 -8.78
N ARG A 261 -15.91 -0.87 -8.48
CA ARG A 261 -15.78 -0.30 -7.15
C ARG A 261 -16.76 0.85 -6.99
N ALA A 262 -17.54 0.84 -5.92
CA ALA A 262 -18.36 1.94 -5.48
C ALA A 262 -17.88 2.42 -4.12
N HIS A 263 -17.76 3.71 -3.96
CA HIS A 263 -17.38 4.33 -2.69
C HIS A 263 -18.31 5.51 -2.41
N TYR A 264 -18.75 5.60 -1.17
CA TYR A 264 -19.51 6.72 -0.63
C TYR A 264 -18.80 7.25 0.58
N ASP A 265 -18.63 8.57 0.68
CA ASP A 265 -18.20 9.24 1.90
C ASP A 265 -19.13 10.38 2.29
N ARG A 266 -19.21 10.58 3.59
CA ARG A 266 -19.94 11.68 4.23
C ARG A 266 -19.03 12.33 5.26
N TYR A 267 -18.61 13.54 4.96
CA TYR A 267 -17.86 14.36 5.90
C TYR A 267 -18.75 15.34 6.64
N GLU A 268 -18.51 15.48 7.94
CA GLU A 268 -19.20 16.40 8.83
C GLU A 268 -18.18 17.30 9.53
N LEU A 269 -18.34 18.60 9.42
CA LEU A 269 -17.50 19.57 10.15
C LEU A 269 -17.81 19.58 11.65
N PHE A 270 -19.08 19.36 11.99
CA PHE A 270 -19.59 19.11 13.32
C PHE A 270 -20.39 17.82 13.30
N ARG A 271 -20.06 16.90 14.18
CA ARG A 271 -20.69 15.58 14.24
C ARG A 271 -22.22 15.70 14.32
N GLY A 272 -22.92 15.00 13.43
CA GLY A 272 -24.38 15.08 13.26
C GLY A 272 -24.85 16.13 12.25
N THR A 273 -23.93 16.91 11.65
CA THR A 273 -24.27 17.94 10.65
C THR A 273 -23.46 17.68 9.37
N PRO A 274 -23.98 16.89 8.42
CA PRO A 274 -23.31 16.59 7.17
C PRO A 274 -22.99 17.86 6.37
N LEU A 275 -21.71 18.01 5.99
CA LEU A 275 -21.22 19.10 5.16
C LEU A 275 -21.07 18.65 3.70
N ASN A 276 -20.33 17.56 3.49
CA ASN A 276 -20.05 17.04 2.17
C ASN A 276 -20.52 15.59 2.04
N ARG A 277 -20.96 15.21 0.83
CA ARG A 277 -21.30 13.85 0.44
C ARG A 277 -20.80 13.58 -0.95
N HIS A 278 -20.12 12.47 -1.12
CA HIS A 278 -19.55 12.06 -2.40
C HIS A 278 -19.90 10.61 -2.70
N TRP A 279 -20.21 10.32 -3.95
CA TRP A 279 -20.40 8.99 -4.49
C TRP A 279 -19.43 8.85 -5.65
N THR A 280 -18.50 7.92 -5.57
CA THR A 280 -17.58 7.58 -6.64
C THR A 280 -17.84 6.17 -7.13
N HIS A 281 -17.74 5.99 -8.45
CA HIS A 281 -17.84 4.71 -9.10
C HIS A 281 -16.63 4.56 -10.03
N THR A 282 -16.00 3.40 -9.97
CA THR A 282 -14.93 3.04 -10.89
C THR A 282 -15.27 1.69 -11.47
N SER A 283 -15.30 1.59 -12.79
CA SER A 283 -15.45 0.33 -13.52
C SER A 283 -14.28 0.16 -14.47
N GLY A 284 -13.83 -1.05 -14.67
CA GLY A 284 -12.76 -1.33 -15.61
C GLY A 284 -12.81 -2.73 -16.17
N ALA A 285 -12.20 -2.88 -17.34
CA ALA A 285 -11.96 -4.15 -18.00
C ALA A 285 -10.54 -4.14 -18.58
N HIS A 286 -9.82 -5.22 -18.35
CA HIS A 286 -8.47 -5.43 -18.81
C HIS A 286 -8.35 -6.76 -19.56
N ALA A 287 -7.58 -6.78 -20.63
CA ALA A 287 -7.22 -8.00 -21.33
C ALA A 287 -5.77 -7.91 -21.80
N GLU A 288 -5.01 -8.98 -21.56
CA GLU A 288 -3.64 -9.08 -22.06
C GLU A 288 -3.33 -10.48 -22.55
N GLY A 289 -2.44 -10.55 -23.55
CA GLY A 289 -1.88 -11.77 -24.07
C GLY A 289 -0.37 -11.78 -23.92
N GLY A 290 0.18 -12.95 -23.65
CA GLY A 290 1.61 -13.14 -23.53
C GLY A 290 2.08 -14.38 -24.28
N TRP A 291 3.34 -14.35 -24.66
CA TRP A 291 4.06 -15.51 -25.18
C TRP A 291 5.46 -15.56 -24.55
N SER A 292 5.88 -16.72 -24.11
CA SER A 292 7.18 -16.91 -23.49
C SER A 292 7.85 -18.20 -23.93
N ASN A 293 9.17 -18.14 -23.99
CA ASN A 293 10.07 -19.28 -24.14
C ASN A 293 11.29 -19.08 -23.23
N ASP A 294 12.32 -19.92 -23.36
CA ASP A 294 13.51 -19.91 -22.49
C ASP A 294 14.33 -18.61 -22.56
N TRP A 295 14.21 -17.82 -23.62
CA TRP A 295 15.03 -16.63 -23.85
C TRP A 295 14.23 -15.33 -23.99
N ALA A 296 12.90 -15.40 -24.11
CA ALA A 296 12.08 -14.21 -24.31
C ALA A 296 10.66 -14.35 -23.74
N LYS A 297 10.09 -13.22 -23.29
CA LYS A 297 8.67 -13.09 -22.95
C LYS A 297 8.14 -11.80 -23.57
N THR A 298 7.09 -11.93 -24.37
CA THR A 298 6.35 -10.81 -24.97
C THR A 298 4.99 -10.71 -24.31
N THR A 299 4.56 -9.51 -23.95
CA THR A 299 3.24 -9.25 -23.37
C THR A 299 2.65 -8.00 -24.00
N ALA A 300 1.38 -8.02 -24.34
CA ALA A 300 0.64 -6.85 -24.79
C ALA A 300 -0.80 -6.91 -24.30
N GLY A 301 -1.38 -5.75 -24.02
CA GLY A 301 -2.73 -5.68 -23.48
C GLY A 301 -3.37 -4.32 -23.60
N VAL A 302 -4.64 -4.28 -23.22
CA VAL A 302 -5.47 -3.09 -23.19
C VAL A 302 -6.31 -3.07 -21.91
N GLU A 303 -6.48 -1.90 -21.33
CA GLU A 303 -7.38 -1.63 -20.22
C GLU A 303 -8.27 -0.44 -20.56
N VAL A 304 -9.55 -0.57 -20.25
CA VAL A 304 -10.52 0.53 -20.28
C VAL A 304 -11.00 0.75 -18.85
N ARG A 305 -10.92 1.99 -18.37
CA ARG A 305 -11.37 2.39 -17.04
C ARG A 305 -12.29 3.59 -17.14
N GLU A 306 -13.44 3.53 -16.51
CA GLU A 306 -14.36 4.63 -16.33
C GLU A 306 -14.38 5.04 -14.86
N GLU A 307 -14.37 6.34 -14.63
CA GLU A 307 -14.46 6.96 -13.31
C GLU A 307 -15.59 7.99 -13.31
N TYR A 308 -16.44 7.90 -12.30
CA TYR A 308 -17.57 8.80 -12.11
C TYR A 308 -17.61 9.31 -10.68
N ILE A 309 -17.96 10.59 -10.52
CA ILE A 309 -18.26 11.20 -9.22
C ILE A 309 -19.57 11.98 -9.27
N ARG A 310 -20.34 11.87 -8.19
CA ARG A 310 -21.43 12.76 -7.82
C ARG A 310 -21.13 13.33 -6.45
N SER A 311 -20.99 14.64 -6.36
CA SER A 311 -20.52 15.33 -5.15
C SER A 311 -21.38 16.54 -4.83
N SER A 312 -21.59 16.80 -3.53
CA SER A 312 -22.34 17.98 -3.06
C SER A 312 -21.59 19.30 -3.31
N ASN A 313 -20.26 19.27 -3.40
CA ASN A 313 -19.45 20.49 -3.59
C ASN A 313 -18.58 20.49 -4.86
N MET A 314 -18.43 19.34 -5.55
CA MET A 314 -17.70 19.25 -6.82
C MET A 314 -18.63 19.08 -8.04
N GLY A 315 -19.91 18.74 -7.82
CA GLY A 315 -20.85 18.45 -8.92
C GLY A 315 -20.78 17.02 -9.43
N MET A 316 -21.12 16.82 -10.71
CA MET A 316 -21.08 15.51 -11.37
C MET A 316 -20.05 15.54 -12.49
N HIS A 317 -19.12 14.58 -12.45
CA HIS A 317 -18.08 14.44 -13.47
C HIS A 317 -17.87 12.97 -13.79
N ASN A 318 -17.49 12.70 -15.03
CA ASN A 318 -17.05 11.40 -15.47
C ASN A 318 -15.86 11.52 -16.41
N ARG A 319 -15.05 10.49 -16.48
CA ARG A 319 -13.97 10.36 -17.46
C ARG A 319 -13.70 8.90 -17.79
N VAL A 320 -13.25 8.68 -19.02
CA VAL A 320 -12.84 7.37 -19.51
C VAL A 320 -11.35 7.44 -19.82
N GLN A 321 -10.64 6.40 -19.41
CA GLN A 321 -9.23 6.19 -19.74
C GLN A 321 -9.07 4.87 -20.48
N VAL A 322 -8.33 4.88 -21.57
CA VAL A 322 -7.91 3.70 -22.31
C VAL A 322 -6.40 3.61 -22.25
N ARG A 323 -5.89 2.50 -21.74
CA ARG A 323 -4.47 2.18 -21.70
C ARG A 323 -4.20 1.01 -22.65
N TYR A 324 -3.15 1.10 -23.43
CA TYR A 324 -2.66 0.00 -24.25
C TYR A 324 -1.14 -0.10 -24.08
N PHE A 325 -0.65 -1.30 -23.87
CA PHE A 325 0.75 -1.51 -23.55
C PHE A 325 1.34 -2.69 -24.30
N ALA A 326 2.65 -2.64 -24.43
CA ALA A 326 3.46 -3.76 -24.89
C ALA A 326 4.78 -3.80 -24.14
N GLU A 327 5.23 -4.99 -23.83
CA GLU A 327 6.49 -5.26 -23.15
C GLU A 327 7.19 -6.43 -23.82
N GLN A 328 8.51 -6.28 -24.01
CA GLN A 328 9.40 -7.35 -24.45
C GLN A 328 10.48 -7.56 -23.39
N ARG A 329 10.65 -8.80 -22.96
CA ARG A 329 11.68 -9.22 -22.04
C ARG A 329 12.58 -10.25 -22.70
N PHE A 330 13.89 -10.17 -22.44
CA PHE A 330 14.91 -11.09 -22.91
C PHE A 330 15.70 -11.67 -21.75
N TYR A 331 16.08 -12.93 -21.85
CA TYR A 331 16.90 -13.65 -20.90
C TYR A 331 18.12 -14.23 -21.59
N TRP A 332 19.31 -14.01 -21.03
CA TRP A 332 20.54 -14.53 -21.58
C TRP A 332 21.63 -14.64 -20.52
N HIS A 333 22.03 -15.87 -20.15
CA HIS A 333 23.14 -16.14 -19.23
C HIS A 333 23.16 -15.28 -17.94
N GLY A 334 22.06 -15.25 -17.20
CA GLY A 334 21.93 -14.46 -15.98
C GLY A 334 21.67 -12.96 -16.21
N LEU A 335 21.58 -12.51 -17.47
CA LEU A 335 21.13 -11.18 -17.84
C LEU A 335 19.65 -11.23 -18.21
N SER A 336 18.86 -10.32 -17.66
CA SER A 336 17.50 -10.02 -18.11
C SER A 336 17.43 -8.57 -18.61
N ALA A 337 16.75 -8.33 -19.71
CA ALA A 337 16.52 -7.00 -20.22
C ALA A 337 15.05 -6.85 -20.60
N THR A 338 14.40 -5.81 -20.10
CA THR A 338 13.00 -5.52 -20.37
C THR A 338 12.88 -4.14 -20.97
N ILE A 339 12.13 -4.01 -22.05
CA ILE A 339 11.72 -2.74 -22.63
C ILE A 339 10.22 -2.77 -22.86
N GLY A 340 9.54 -1.68 -22.52
CA GLY A 340 8.10 -1.59 -22.72
C GLY A 340 7.59 -0.17 -22.71
N GLY A 341 6.33 -0.04 -23.10
CA GLY A 341 5.64 1.24 -23.10
C GLY A 341 4.14 1.06 -22.99
N THR A 342 3.51 2.11 -22.47
CA THR A 342 2.06 2.23 -22.30
C THR A 342 1.61 3.54 -22.92
N GLY A 343 0.69 3.48 -23.88
CA GLY A 343 -0.05 4.65 -24.35
C GLY A 343 -1.31 4.81 -23.51
N VAL A 344 -1.63 6.04 -23.16
CA VAL A 344 -2.80 6.40 -22.36
C VAL A 344 -3.61 7.44 -23.10
N TRP A 345 -4.86 7.13 -23.38
CA TRP A 345 -5.84 8.12 -23.81
C TRP A 345 -6.84 8.37 -22.68
N ASN A 346 -7.07 9.63 -22.40
CA ASN A 346 -8.03 10.03 -21.38
C ASN A 346 -8.99 11.06 -21.99
N SER A 347 -10.30 10.89 -21.77
CA SER A 347 -11.34 11.73 -22.35
C SER A 347 -11.22 13.21 -21.97
N GLN A 348 -10.55 13.52 -20.86
CA GLN A 348 -10.36 14.89 -20.37
C GLN A 348 -8.99 15.47 -20.74
N PHE A 349 -7.92 14.63 -20.78
CA PHE A 349 -6.54 15.09 -20.93
C PHE A 349 -5.90 14.72 -22.28
N GLY A 350 -6.62 13.98 -23.13
CA GLY A 350 -6.09 13.51 -24.42
C GLY A 350 -5.06 12.38 -24.25
N HIS A 351 -4.02 12.38 -25.09
CA HIS A 351 -3.01 11.34 -25.14
C HIS A 351 -1.76 11.70 -24.33
N ASP A 352 -1.26 10.73 -23.57
CA ASP A 352 0.07 10.73 -22.96
C ASP A 352 0.65 9.31 -23.04
N TRP A 353 1.85 9.09 -22.50
CA TRP A 353 2.54 7.80 -22.57
C TRP A 353 3.44 7.58 -21.36
N SER A 354 3.68 6.33 -21.05
CA SER A 354 4.68 5.84 -20.09
C SER A 354 5.61 4.86 -20.78
N ALA A 355 6.86 4.75 -20.36
CA ALA A 355 7.80 3.78 -20.93
C ALA A 355 8.89 3.43 -19.93
N GLY A 356 9.53 2.29 -20.13
CA GLY A 356 10.63 1.86 -19.29
C GLY A 356 11.60 0.92 -19.99
N ALA A 357 12.83 0.96 -19.48
CA ALA A 357 13.88 0.01 -19.82
C ALA A 357 14.53 -0.45 -18.52
N ASN A 358 14.56 -1.75 -18.29
CA ASN A 358 15.04 -2.34 -17.04
C ASN A 358 16.02 -3.47 -17.38
N ILE A 359 17.11 -3.56 -16.64
CA ILE A 359 18.15 -4.58 -16.80
C ILE A 359 18.35 -5.22 -15.43
N GLY A 360 18.28 -6.56 -15.39
CA GLY A 360 18.68 -7.38 -14.27
C GLY A 360 19.90 -8.22 -14.64
N TYR A 361 20.82 -8.39 -13.72
CA TYR A 361 22.03 -9.21 -13.91
C TYR A 361 22.36 -9.99 -12.66
N GLU A 362 22.59 -11.29 -12.81
CA GLU A 362 23.06 -12.21 -11.77
C GLU A 362 24.55 -12.56 -12.04
N PRO A 363 25.51 -11.74 -11.58
CA PRO A 363 26.94 -11.97 -11.82
C PRO A 363 27.49 -13.22 -11.14
N ILE A 364 26.94 -13.55 -10.00
CA ILE A 364 27.22 -14.76 -9.22
C ILE A 364 25.91 -15.24 -8.61
N LYS A 365 25.82 -16.53 -8.34
CA LYS A 365 24.67 -17.12 -7.70
C LYS A 365 24.27 -16.35 -6.42
N ASP A 366 22.99 -16.11 -6.24
CA ASP A 366 22.40 -15.43 -5.09
C ASP A 366 22.61 -13.88 -5.05
N LEU A 367 23.30 -13.25 -6.04
CA LEU A 367 23.44 -11.82 -6.16
C LEU A 367 22.73 -11.30 -7.40
N HIS A 368 21.68 -10.52 -7.24
CA HIS A 368 20.94 -9.87 -8.32
C HIS A 368 21.20 -8.36 -8.29
N MET A 369 21.50 -7.78 -9.42
CA MET A 369 21.71 -6.35 -9.60
C MET A 369 20.74 -5.83 -10.65
N PHE A 370 20.18 -4.62 -10.44
CA PHE A 370 19.17 -4.05 -11.32
C PHE A 370 19.49 -2.59 -11.66
N ILE A 371 19.22 -2.23 -12.92
CA ILE A 371 19.22 -0.85 -13.40
C ILE A 371 17.85 -0.61 -14.02
N ASN A 372 17.13 0.38 -13.53
CA ASN A 372 15.79 0.70 -13.97
C ASN A 372 15.69 2.15 -14.42
N LEU A 373 15.12 2.38 -15.59
CA LEU A 373 14.76 3.69 -16.11
C LEU A 373 13.29 3.65 -16.48
N ASN A 374 12.46 4.42 -15.79
CA ASN A 374 11.01 4.39 -16.01
C ASN A 374 10.43 5.79 -16.03
N ARG A 375 9.54 6.04 -16.99
CA ARG A 375 8.64 7.18 -17.03
C ARG A 375 7.22 6.72 -16.76
N ALA A 376 6.51 7.45 -15.89
CA ALA A 376 5.09 7.26 -15.63
C ALA A 376 4.35 8.58 -15.53
N ILE A 377 3.04 8.52 -15.65
CA ILE A 377 2.12 9.65 -15.51
C ILE A 377 1.15 9.42 -14.36
N ARG A 378 0.58 10.51 -13.82
CA ARG A 378 -0.56 10.47 -12.90
C ARG A 378 -1.62 11.47 -13.33
N VAL A 379 -2.84 11.00 -13.51
CA VAL A 379 -3.99 11.84 -13.80
C VAL A 379 -4.45 12.54 -12.51
N PRO A 380 -4.82 13.85 -12.55
CA PRO A 380 -5.37 14.57 -11.40
C PRO A 380 -6.61 13.89 -10.82
N THR A 381 -6.81 13.96 -9.51
CA THR A 381 -8.04 13.51 -8.85
C THR A 381 -9.19 14.49 -9.11
N PHE A 382 -10.43 14.08 -8.89
CA PHE A 382 -11.55 15.01 -8.98
C PHE A 382 -11.46 16.14 -7.95
N THR A 383 -10.86 15.90 -6.78
CA THR A 383 -10.56 16.93 -5.79
C THR A 383 -9.55 17.94 -6.33
N ASP A 384 -8.49 17.51 -7.03
CA ASP A 384 -7.50 18.40 -7.65
C ASP A 384 -8.12 19.33 -8.70
N LEU A 385 -9.21 18.90 -9.34
CA LEU A 385 -9.85 19.61 -10.47
C LEU A 385 -11.05 20.45 -10.08
N TYR A 386 -11.86 20.00 -9.11
CA TYR A 386 -13.20 20.57 -8.92
C TYR A 386 -13.55 20.92 -7.48
N TYR A 387 -12.71 20.64 -6.50
CA TYR A 387 -13.02 20.91 -5.10
C TYR A 387 -13.06 22.42 -4.80
N HIS A 388 -14.13 22.87 -4.15
CA HIS A 388 -14.30 24.25 -3.70
C HIS A 388 -14.77 24.31 -2.25
N SER A 389 -14.10 25.16 -1.46
CA SER A 389 -14.50 25.53 -0.11
C SER A 389 -14.16 26.99 0.17
N ALA A 390 -14.44 27.47 1.36
CA ALA A 390 -14.07 28.83 1.76
C ALA A 390 -12.55 29.08 1.74
N THR A 391 -11.73 28.01 1.89
CA THR A 391 -10.27 28.10 2.02
C THR A 391 -9.51 27.32 0.95
N GLN A 392 -10.21 26.67 0.02
CA GLN A 392 -9.60 25.84 -1.02
C GLN A 392 -10.33 26.04 -2.36
N GLN A 393 -9.57 26.17 -3.43
CA GLN A 393 -10.08 26.33 -4.79
C GLN A 393 -9.24 25.50 -5.75
N ALA A 394 -9.85 24.46 -6.31
CA ALA A 394 -9.23 23.64 -7.35
C ALA A 394 -9.24 24.33 -8.72
N ASP A 395 -8.35 23.89 -9.60
CA ASP A 395 -8.25 24.38 -10.98
C ASP A 395 -8.57 23.25 -11.98
N PRO A 396 -9.68 23.34 -12.74
CA PRO A 396 -10.03 22.36 -13.78
C PRO A 396 -9.01 22.24 -14.92
N LEU A 397 -8.08 23.17 -15.05
CA LEU A 397 -7.02 23.18 -16.06
C LEU A 397 -5.74 22.46 -15.60
N THR A 398 -5.72 21.93 -14.37
CA THR A 398 -4.62 21.14 -13.83
C THR A 398 -4.31 19.94 -14.73
N LYS A 399 -3.03 19.79 -15.08
CA LYS A 399 -2.54 18.76 -16.04
C LYS A 399 -2.06 17.50 -15.32
N PRO A 400 -1.97 16.35 -16.03
CA PRO A 400 -1.34 15.15 -15.52
C PRO A 400 0.11 15.39 -15.11
N GLU A 401 0.50 14.82 -13.97
CA GLU A 401 1.89 14.80 -13.49
C GLU A 401 2.73 13.81 -14.29
N LYS A 402 4.03 14.07 -14.35
CA LYS A 402 5.02 13.24 -15.06
C LYS A 402 6.22 12.96 -14.17
N ALA A 403 6.63 11.71 -14.10
CA ALA A 403 7.87 11.29 -13.45
C ALA A 403 8.79 10.58 -14.43
N LEU A 404 10.08 10.83 -14.31
CA LEU A 404 11.15 10.00 -14.86
C LEU A 404 12.05 9.59 -13.71
N GLN A 405 12.32 8.29 -13.54
CA GLN A 405 13.18 7.80 -12.47
C GLN A 405 14.25 6.89 -13.02
N VAL A 406 15.46 7.06 -12.52
CA VAL A 406 16.55 6.09 -12.62
C VAL A 406 16.77 5.46 -11.25
N GLU A 407 17.03 4.16 -11.24
CA GLU A 407 17.33 3.38 -10.03
C GLU A 407 18.43 2.38 -10.32
N LEU A 408 19.35 2.27 -9.37
CA LEU A 408 20.32 1.18 -9.27
C LEU A 408 20.04 0.43 -7.98
N SER A 409 19.85 -0.88 -8.06
CA SER A 409 19.61 -1.70 -6.88
C SER A 409 20.32 -3.05 -6.95
N ALA A 410 20.54 -3.65 -5.79
CA ALA A 410 21.14 -4.96 -5.67
C ALA A 410 20.48 -5.72 -4.51
N GLN A 411 20.40 -7.04 -4.68
CA GLN A 411 19.89 -7.95 -3.68
C GLN A 411 20.80 -9.17 -3.61
N TYR A 412 21.17 -9.54 -2.39
CA TYR A 412 21.93 -10.75 -2.09
C TYR A 412 21.15 -11.60 -1.10
N CYS A 413 20.96 -12.88 -1.40
CA CYS A 413 20.27 -13.78 -0.52
C CYS A 413 20.93 -15.15 -0.52
N LYS A 414 21.49 -15.54 0.60
CA LYS A 414 22.17 -16.83 0.74
C LYS A 414 21.84 -17.47 2.07
N ARG A 415 21.13 -18.60 2.03
CA ARG A 415 20.81 -19.43 3.19
C ARG A 415 20.05 -18.65 4.27
N HIS A 416 20.76 -18.14 5.27
CA HIS A 416 20.20 -17.41 6.42
C HIS A 416 20.39 -15.91 6.33
N TRP A 417 21.20 -15.43 5.38
CA TRP A 417 21.56 -14.02 5.23
C TRP A 417 20.92 -13.43 4.01
N TYR A 418 20.40 -12.23 4.16
CA TYR A 418 19.93 -11.45 3.03
C TYR A 418 20.33 -9.98 3.21
N ALA A 419 20.55 -9.32 2.10
CA ALA A 419 20.81 -7.89 2.05
C ALA A 419 20.24 -7.32 0.77
N SER A 420 19.76 -6.09 0.82
CA SER A 420 19.38 -5.32 -0.37
C SER A 420 19.79 -3.88 -0.21
N ALA A 421 20.09 -3.22 -1.32
CA ALA A 421 20.36 -1.81 -1.39
C ALA A 421 19.78 -1.23 -2.67
N ALA A 422 19.28 0.01 -2.62
CA ALA A 422 18.83 0.76 -3.77
C ALA A 422 19.22 2.23 -3.64
N GLY A 423 19.60 2.85 -4.77
CA GLY A 423 19.76 4.28 -4.90
C GLY A 423 18.93 4.77 -6.08
N TYR A 424 18.27 5.90 -5.94
CA TYR A 424 17.37 6.40 -6.98
C TYR A 424 17.40 7.92 -7.09
N TYR A 425 17.04 8.38 -8.30
CA TYR A 425 16.74 9.78 -8.56
C TYR A 425 15.49 9.88 -9.43
N ARG A 426 14.51 10.69 -9.02
CA ARG A 426 13.26 10.93 -9.72
C ARG A 426 13.11 12.40 -10.07
N TRP A 427 12.92 12.69 -11.35
CA TRP A 427 12.52 13.99 -11.86
C TRP A 427 11.00 14.03 -11.98
N GLY A 428 10.37 14.93 -11.22
CA GLY A 428 8.93 15.20 -11.33
C GLY A 428 8.67 16.52 -12.07
N ARG A 429 7.71 16.50 -12.97
CA ARG A 429 7.23 17.67 -13.70
C ARG A 429 5.72 17.77 -13.64
N ASP A 430 5.20 19.00 -13.73
CA ASP A 430 3.78 19.29 -13.65
C ASP A 430 3.16 18.74 -12.33
N ILE A 431 3.92 18.72 -11.25
CA ILE A 431 3.49 18.15 -9.96
C ILE A 431 2.37 19.00 -9.39
N ILE A 432 1.30 18.34 -8.99
CA ILE A 432 0.10 18.98 -8.44
C ILE A 432 0.30 19.19 -6.95
N ASP A 433 0.16 20.45 -6.53
CA ASP A 433 0.20 20.83 -5.13
C ASP A 433 -0.88 21.89 -4.84
N TRP A 434 -1.26 21.97 -3.59
CA TRP A 434 -2.06 23.05 -3.07
C TRP A 434 -1.14 24.11 -2.50
N ILE A 435 -1.13 25.28 -3.13
CA ILE A 435 -0.24 26.38 -2.77
C ILE A 435 -1.02 27.63 -2.37
N LYS A 436 -0.39 28.46 -1.54
CA LYS A 436 -0.88 29.78 -1.20
C LYS A 436 0.26 30.80 -1.10
N GLU A 437 -0.05 32.06 -1.25
CA GLU A 437 0.88 33.15 -0.98
C GLU A 437 1.15 33.25 0.54
N PRO A 438 2.42 33.40 0.97
CA PRO A 438 2.80 33.44 2.39
C PRO A 438 2.09 34.54 3.18
N ASP A 439 1.96 35.74 2.60
CA ASP A 439 1.50 36.98 3.26
C ASP A 439 0.09 37.39 2.87
N SER A 440 -0.71 36.51 2.26
CA SER A 440 -2.06 36.82 1.84
C SER A 440 -3.03 36.95 3.02
N GLU A 441 -3.71 38.06 3.16
CA GLU A 441 -4.78 38.28 4.15
C GLU A 441 -5.94 37.27 3.96
N VAL A 442 -6.16 36.82 2.73
CA VAL A 442 -7.17 35.85 2.37
C VAL A 442 -6.49 34.49 2.16
N VAL A 443 -6.63 33.58 3.12
CA VAL A 443 -6.04 32.24 3.07
C VAL A 443 -6.85 31.36 2.14
N VAL A 444 -6.53 31.38 0.83
CA VAL A 444 -7.09 30.43 -0.14
C VAL A 444 -5.97 29.60 -0.73
N TRP A 445 -6.05 28.30 -0.48
CA TRP A 445 -5.18 27.29 -1.13
C TRP A 445 -5.69 27.02 -2.54
N ARG A 446 -4.80 27.03 -3.53
CA ARG A 446 -5.14 26.75 -4.93
C ARG A 446 -4.42 25.50 -5.40
N SER A 447 -5.17 24.57 -6.01
CA SER A 447 -4.59 23.46 -6.73
C SER A 447 -3.91 23.97 -8.00
N THR A 448 -2.66 23.59 -8.21
CA THR A 448 -1.92 23.98 -9.43
C THR A 448 -0.82 22.97 -9.72
N ASN A 449 -0.37 22.95 -10.97
CA ASN A 449 0.86 22.24 -11.34
C ASN A 449 2.07 23.05 -10.88
N ASN A 450 2.70 22.64 -9.79
CA ASN A 450 3.98 23.19 -9.39
C ASN A 450 5.07 22.66 -10.33
N SER A 451 6.03 23.51 -10.71
CA SER A 451 6.81 23.27 -11.91
C SER A 451 7.74 22.05 -11.84
N LYS A 452 8.47 21.83 -10.76
CA LYS A 452 9.48 20.78 -10.65
C LYS A 452 9.63 20.30 -9.22
N VAL A 453 9.52 18.99 -9.02
CA VAL A 453 9.80 18.33 -7.75
C VAL A 453 10.69 17.13 -8.01
N ASN A 454 11.92 17.20 -7.54
CA ASN A 454 12.88 16.10 -7.68
C ASN A 454 13.03 15.38 -6.35
N ALA A 455 13.18 14.07 -6.38
CA ALA A 455 13.45 13.26 -5.20
C ALA A 455 14.68 12.40 -5.44
N ALA A 456 15.59 12.40 -4.48
CA ALA A 456 16.77 11.54 -4.45
C ALA A 456 16.78 10.73 -3.16
N GLY A 457 17.26 9.49 -3.20
CA GLY A 457 17.32 8.70 -1.98
C GLY A 457 18.09 7.41 -2.11
N ALA A 458 18.23 6.77 -0.96
CA ALA A 458 18.87 5.47 -0.84
C ALA A 458 18.17 4.64 0.23
N GLU A 459 18.11 3.35 0.01
CA GLU A 459 17.52 2.37 0.91
C GLU A 459 18.47 1.19 1.07
N ALA A 460 18.52 0.62 2.26
CA ALA A 460 19.28 -0.59 2.53
C ALA A 460 18.58 -1.45 3.58
N THR A 461 18.64 -2.75 3.40
CA THR A 461 18.16 -3.75 4.36
C THR A 461 19.20 -4.85 4.50
N VAL A 462 19.47 -5.26 5.73
CA VAL A 462 20.30 -6.43 6.02
C VAL A 462 19.61 -7.27 7.08
N GLY A 463 19.60 -8.56 6.91
CA GLY A 463 18.95 -9.43 7.86
C GLY A 463 19.51 -10.86 7.90
N VAL A 464 19.15 -11.52 8.98
CA VAL A 464 19.36 -12.95 9.19
C VAL A 464 18.04 -13.59 9.59
N GLN A 465 17.80 -14.81 9.11
CA GLN A 465 16.56 -15.55 9.42
C GLN A 465 16.76 -17.06 9.41
N GLY A 466 15.78 -17.78 9.96
CA GLY A 466 15.72 -19.24 9.87
C GLY A 466 16.66 -19.99 10.82
N TYR A 467 17.16 -19.37 11.89
CA TYR A 467 17.85 -20.07 12.96
C TYR A 467 16.85 -20.65 13.97
N GLU A 468 17.28 -21.64 14.74
CA GLU A 468 16.39 -22.32 15.68
C GLU A 468 15.77 -21.37 16.72
N TRP A 469 16.57 -20.49 17.31
CA TRP A 469 16.14 -19.51 18.34
C TRP A 469 15.84 -18.14 17.77
N ILE A 470 16.51 -17.75 16.71
CA ILE A 470 16.34 -16.46 16.03
C ILE A 470 15.57 -16.70 14.74
N LYS A 471 14.31 -16.28 14.71
CA LYS A 471 13.51 -16.37 13.49
C LYS A 471 13.92 -15.32 12.48
N ARG A 472 14.13 -14.09 12.95
CA ARG A 472 14.60 -12.96 12.14
C ARG A 472 15.29 -11.92 13.02
N ILE A 473 16.35 -11.34 12.49
CA ILE A 473 16.86 -10.02 12.86
C ILE A 473 17.04 -9.27 11.57
N GLU A 474 16.41 -8.11 11.45
CA GLU A 474 16.45 -7.28 10.24
C GLU A 474 16.65 -5.82 10.62
N LEU A 475 17.64 -5.20 10.01
CA LEU A 475 17.86 -3.75 10.07
C LEU A 475 17.62 -3.17 8.69
N SER A 476 16.75 -2.18 8.61
CA SER A 476 16.50 -1.42 7.39
C SER A 476 16.70 0.07 7.63
N TYR A 477 17.15 0.78 6.59
CA TYR A 477 17.27 2.23 6.58
C TYR A 477 16.86 2.78 5.24
N ALA A 478 16.13 3.90 5.25
CA ALA A 478 15.75 4.66 4.09
C ALA A 478 16.04 6.15 4.30
N PHE A 479 16.63 6.76 3.29
CA PHE A 479 16.86 8.19 3.17
C PHE A 479 16.17 8.71 1.91
N CYS A 480 15.50 9.85 2.03
CA CYS A 480 14.89 10.56 0.92
C CYS A 480 15.12 12.06 1.10
N ASP A 481 15.49 12.74 0.03
CA ASP A 481 15.55 14.19 -0.03
C ASP A 481 14.71 14.69 -1.20
N VAL A 482 13.83 15.67 -0.93
CA VAL A 482 12.91 16.23 -1.93
C VAL A 482 13.26 17.71 -2.13
N ALA A 483 13.58 18.05 -3.36
CA ALA A 483 13.81 19.42 -3.78
C ALA A 483 12.62 19.90 -4.62
N ALA A 484 11.93 20.92 -4.18
CA ALA A 484 10.84 21.55 -4.87
C ALA A 484 11.11 23.04 -5.09
N ASP A 485 10.76 23.54 -6.26
CA ASP A 485 10.76 24.98 -6.55
C ASP A 485 9.31 25.46 -6.55
N ALA A 486 8.87 26.00 -5.43
CA ALA A 486 7.53 26.53 -5.24
C ALA A 486 7.41 28.02 -5.63
N GLY A 487 8.46 28.64 -6.18
CA GLY A 487 8.44 30.05 -6.57
C GLY A 487 8.13 31.03 -5.42
N GLY A 488 8.50 30.69 -4.18
CA GLY A 488 8.19 31.46 -2.98
C GLY A 488 6.80 31.22 -2.38
N MET A 489 5.98 30.33 -2.95
CA MET A 489 4.66 29.96 -2.43
C MET A 489 4.79 28.93 -1.28
N MET A 490 3.84 28.93 -0.36
CA MET A 490 3.71 27.86 0.63
C MET A 490 3.09 26.62 -0.02
N SER A 491 3.68 25.45 0.23
CA SER A 491 3.24 24.12 -0.24
C SER A 491 2.50 23.39 0.88
N MET A 492 1.41 22.69 0.55
CA MET A 492 0.64 21.93 1.53
C MET A 492 1.16 20.47 1.68
N TYR A 493 1.64 19.85 0.59
CA TYR A 493 1.92 18.41 0.59
C TYR A 493 3.33 18.03 0.15
N VAL A 494 3.91 18.75 -0.80
CA VAL A 494 5.14 18.33 -1.48
C VAL A 494 6.37 18.38 -0.56
N LEU A 495 6.42 19.32 0.38
CA LEU A 495 7.54 19.51 1.29
C LEU A 495 7.36 18.82 2.66
N ASP A 496 6.26 18.09 2.86
CA ASP A 496 6.04 17.26 4.05
C ASP A 496 6.29 15.79 3.70
N TYR A 497 7.48 15.28 4.02
CA TYR A 497 7.91 13.92 3.68
C TYR A 497 8.84 13.33 4.76
N LEU A 498 8.89 12.00 4.80
CA LEU A 498 9.79 11.27 5.71
C LEU A 498 11.20 11.23 5.13
N ARG A 499 12.13 12.01 5.72
CA ARG A 499 13.51 12.12 5.26
C ARG A 499 14.38 10.96 5.69
N HIS A 500 14.25 10.53 6.94
CA HIS A 500 14.99 9.39 7.47
C HIS A 500 14.04 8.41 8.16
N LYS A 501 14.21 7.15 7.86
CA LYS A 501 13.55 6.04 8.53
C LYS A 501 14.54 4.92 8.77
N ALA A 502 14.64 4.44 10.01
CA ALA A 502 15.36 3.22 10.34
C ALA A 502 14.42 2.29 11.08
N THR A 503 14.50 0.99 10.83
CA THR A 503 13.69 0.00 11.53
C THR A 503 14.56 -1.21 11.86
N LEU A 504 14.58 -1.59 13.15
CA LEU A 504 15.17 -2.83 13.62
C LEU A 504 14.04 -3.78 14.03
N ARG A 505 13.95 -4.92 13.40
CA ARG A 505 13.00 -6.00 13.72
C ARG A 505 13.74 -7.18 14.31
N ILE A 506 13.26 -7.73 15.42
CA ILE A 506 13.81 -8.93 16.07
C ILE A 506 12.65 -9.87 16.37
N GLU A 507 12.71 -11.09 15.86
CA GLU A 507 11.77 -12.16 16.11
C GLU A 507 12.52 -13.38 16.64
N HIS A 508 12.16 -13.84 17.84
CA HIS A 508 12.86 -14.95 18.47
C HIS A 508 11.91 -15.88 19.20
N LYS A 509 12.31 -17.15 19.29
CA LYS A 509 11.69 -18.13 20.17
C LYS A 509 12.17 -17.91 21.61
N ILE A 510 11.31 -18.16 22.57
CA ILE A 510 11.66 -18.16 23.99
C ILE A 510 11.72 -19.63 24.48
N TYR A 511 10.60 -20.33 24.48
CA TYR A 511 10.52 -21.72 24.91
C TYR A 511 9.16 -22.34 24.53
N LYS A 512 9.13 -23.61 24.06
CA LYS A 512 7.91 -24.46 23.88
C LYS A 512 6.66 -23.68 23.40
N GLY A 513 6.72 -23.10 22.22
CA GLY A 513 5.61 -22.34 21.65
C GLY A 513 5.60 -20.87 22.02
N PHE A 514 6.34 -20.43 23.05
CA PHE A 514 6.53 -19.02 23.36
C PHE A 514 7.54 -18.36 22.42
N GLY A 515 7.23 -17.17 22.00
CA GLY A 515 8.11 -16.31 21.21
C GLY A 515 7.81 -14.85 21.45
N ALA A 516 8.68 -14.01 20.93
CA ALA A 516 8.49 -12.57 20.96
C ALA A 516 8.95 -11.91 19.65
N SER A 517 8.34 -10.80 19.35
CA SER A 517 8.66 -9.92 18.23
C SER A 517 8.79 -8.48 18.72
N TRP A 518 9.81 -7.79 18.27
CA TRP A 518 10.12 -6.42 18.63
C TRP A 518 10.39 -5.62 17.37
N ALA A 519 9.91 -4.39 17.32
CA ALA A 519 10.18 -3.46 16.24
C ALA A 519 10.53 -2.07 16.82
N LEU A 520 11.77 -1.63 16.60
CA LEU A 520 12.23 -0.30 16.95
C LEU A 520 12.30 0.52 15.67
N SER A 521 11.55 1.62 15.59
CA SER A 521 11.53 2.54 14.46
C SER A 521 12.06 3.91 14.85
N PHE A 522 12.97 4.45 14.06
CA PHE A 522 13.35 5.86 14.06
C PHE A 522 12.74 6.55 12.84
N ARG A 523 12.14 7.73 13.03
CA ARG A 523 11.53 8.52 11.96
C ARG A 523 11.92 9.99 12.13
N LYS A 524 12.39 10.60 11.05
CA LYS A 524 12.60 12.05 10.97
C LYS A 524 11.90 12.58 9.73
N ARG A 525 10.90 13.40 9.96
CA ARG A 525 10.09 14.06 8.91
C ARG A 525 10.62 15.47 8.68
N GLU A 526 10.65 15.90 7.43
CA GLU A 526 10.73 17.30 7.02
C GLU A 526 9.31 17.87 6.90
N GLY A 527 9.21 19.20 6.97
CA GLY A 527 7.94 19.91 6.92
C GLY A 527 7.55 20.51 8.27
N GLU A 528 6.39 21.12 8.29
CA GLU A 528 5.82 21.84 9.42
C GLU A 528 4.35 21.46 9.59
N TYR A 529 3.86 21.54 10.81
CA TYR A 529 2.45 21.29 11.10
C TYR A 529 1.86 22.41 11.98
N THR A 530 0.55 22.58 11.88
CA THR A 530 -0.17 23.47 12.79
C THR A 530 -0.53 22.70 14.07
N SER A 531 -0.03 23.16 15.22
CA SER A 531 -0.33 22.58 16.52
C SER A 531 -1.79 22.83 16.94
N LEU A 532 -2.22 22.21 18.02
CA LEU A 532 -3.56 22.45 18.60
C LEU A 532 -3.74 23.91 19.09
N GLU A 533 -2.67 24.56 19.46
CA GLU A 533 -2.61 25.97 19.85
C GLU A 533 -2.63 26.93 18.66
N GLY A 534 -2.58 26.40 17.44
CA GLY A 534 -2.58 27.18 16.20
C GLY A 534 -1.20 27.72 15.79
N THR A 535 -0.13 27.29 16.45
CA THR A 535 1.26 27.65 16.11
C THR A 535 1.81 26.72 15.03
N ILE A 536 2.72 27.24 14.19
CA ILE A 536 3.42 26.42 13.19
C ILE A 536 4.65 25.83 13.85
N GLU A 537 4.77 24.52 13.84
CA GLU A 537 5.86 23.76 14.47
C GLU A 537 6.51 22.78 13.49
N LYS A 538 7.80 22.50 13.70
CA LYS A 538 8.51 21.45 12.95
C LYS A 538 8.31 20.09 13.59
N TYR A 539 8.29 19.03 12.78
CA TYR A 539 8.24 17.67 13.28
C TYR A 539 9.49 17.29 14.06
N ASN A 540 9.32 16.81 15.27
CA ASN A 540 10.41 16.23 16.04
C ASN A 540 10.75 14.81 15.57
N PRO A 541 12.03 14.39 15.64
CA PRO A 541 12.38 12.99 15.46
C PRO A 541 11.67 12.09 16.47
N VAL A 542 11.20 10.93 16.02
CA VAL A 542 10.40 10.00 16.81
C VAL A 542 11.06 8.62 16.87
N TRP A 543 11.11 8.04 18.08
CA TRP A 543 11.51 6.67 18.32
C TRP A 543 10.33 5.86 18.82
N LEU A 544 9.88 4.87 18.08
CA LEU A 544 8.76 4.01 18.44
C LEU A 544 9.27 2.60 18.67
N LEU A 545 8.95 2.04 19.82
CA LEU A 545 9.21 0.64 20.16
C LEU A 545 7.87 -0.09 20.28
N ASP A 546 7.67 -1.08 19.41
CA ASP A 546 6.52 -1.97 19.42
C ASP A 546 6.97 -3.37 19.81
N GLY A 547 6.11 -4.13 20.48
CA GLY A 547 6.43 -5.48 20.91
C GLY A 547 5.22 -6.40 20.96
N SER A 548 5.46 -7.68 20.71
CA SER A 548 4.48 -8.76 20.84
C SER A 548 5.13 -9.94 21.55
N VAL A 549 4.48 -10.43 22.59
CA VAL A 549 4.83 -11.72 23.20
C VAL A 549 3.69 -12.67 22.95
N TYR A 550 3.98 -13.85 22.45
CA TYR A 550 2.96 -14.81 22.08
C TYR A 550 3.32 -16.24 22.52
N TRP A 551 2.26 -17.01 22.72
CA TRP A 551 2.33 -18.47 22.76
C TRP A 551 1.50 -19.06 21.62
N ARG A 552 2.01 -20.07 20.94
CA ARG A 552 1.30 -20.74 19.85
C ARG A 552 1.57 -22.23 19.81
N ASN A 553 0.55 -22.96 19.37
CA ASN A 553 0.64 -24.34 18.90
C ASN A 553 -0.05 -24.45 17.53
N ASP A 554 -0.36 -25.67 17.07
CA ASP A 554 -0.91 -25.92 15.73
C ASP A 554 -2.34 -25.35 15.54
N PHE A 555 -3.10 -25.14 16.62
CA PHE A 555 -4.49 -24.72 16.55
C PHE A 555 -4.81 -23.42 17.31
N LEU A 556 -3.95 -22.98 18.20
CA LEU A 556 -4.20 -21.80 19.04
C LEU A 556 -2.97 -20.90 19.11
N LYS A 557 -3.18 -19.60 18.97
CA LYS A 557 -2.22 -18.54 19.28
C LYS A 557 -2.85 -17.56 20.26
N VAL A 558 -2.11 -17.21 21.29
CA VAL A 558 -2.44 -16.12 22.23
C VAL A 558 -1.30 -15.14 22.22
N SER A 559 -1.57 -13.85 22.05
CA SER A 559 -0.56 -12.80 22.12
C SER A 559 -0.99 -11.62 22.97
N VAL A 560 0.02 -10.93 23.51
CA VAL A 560 -0.12 -9.59 24.09
C VAL A 560 0.78 -8.68 23.27
N ASP A 561 0.19 -7.62 22.74
CA ASP A 561 0.81 -6.69 21.82
C ASP A 561 0.82 -5.30 22.47
N VAL A 562 1.95 -4.60 22.38
CA VAL A 562 2.12 -3.24 22.87
C VAL A 562 2.69 -2.37 21.75
N LYS A 563 2.00 -1.31 21.41
CA LYS A 563 2.49 -0.27 20.49
C LYS A 563 2.99 0.93 21.25
N ASN A 564 4.00 1.59 20.72
CA ASN A 564 4.61 2.79 21.29
C ASN A 564 4.92 2.62 22.78
N MET A 565 5.66 1.57 23.14
CA MET A 565 6.02 1.20 24.54
C MET A 565 6.69 2.35 25.31
N ALA A 566 7.42 3.22 24.59
CA ALA A 566 8.07 4.39 25.17
C ALA A 566 7.10 5.55 25.48
N ASN A 567 5.81 5.38 25.16
CA ASN A 567 4.76 6.37 25.36
C ASN A 567 5.06 7.75 24.75
N GLN A 568 5.72 7.76 23.57
CA GLN A 568 6.06 9.00 22.87
C GLN A 568 4.83 9.71 22.35
N LEU A 569 4.81 11.04 22.52
CA LEU A 569 3.87 11.91 21.82
C LEU A 569 4.42 12.23 20.44
N TYR A 570 3.65 12.00 19.39
CA TYR A 570 4.07 12.30 18.03
C TYR A 570 2.87 12.58 17.11
N TYR A 571 3.21 13.17 15.96
CA TYR A 571 2.26 13.56 14.93
C TYR A 571 2.74 13.01 13.58
N ASP A 572 1.83 12.41 12.82
CA ASP A 572 2.09 12.00 11.44
C ASP A 572 1.59 13.04 10.44
N PHE A 573 0.56 13.81 10.81
CA PHE A 573 -0.05 14.83 9.98
C PHE A 573 -0.68 15.94 10.82
N SER A 574 -0.36 17.20 10.52
CA SER A 574 -0.93 18.40 11.19
C SER A 574 -1.05 18.21 12.72
N GLY A 575 -2.09 18.75 13.35
CA GLY A 575 -2.35 18.61 14.78
C GLY A 575 -3.00 17.28 15.20
N VAL A 576 -3.01 16.25 14.34
CA VAL A 576 -3.56 14.94 14.68
C VAL A 576 -2.59 14.17 15.55
N VAL A 577 -2.85 14.19 16.86
CA VAL A 577 -2.08 13.42 17.84
C VAL A 577 -2.19 11.93 17.53
N GLN A 578 -1.06 11.22 17.46
CA GLN A 578 -1.05 9.78 17.29
C GLN A 578 -1.19 9.04 18.63
N PRO A 579 -1.72 7.79 18.64
CA PRO A 579 -1.87 7.02 19.86
C PRO A 579 -0.53 6.90 20.60
N ARG A 580 -0.57 7.17 21.90
CA ARG A 580 0.51 6.88 22.83
C ARG A 580 0.64 5.36 22.99
N HIS A 581 1.06 4.85 24.15
CA HIS A 581 1.08 3.40 24.33
C HIS A 581 -0.32 2.80 24.15
N TRP A 582 -0.38 1.62 23.57
CA TRP A 582 -1.61 0.88 23.33
C TRP A 582 -1.37 -0.61 23.54
N ILE A 583 -2.01 -1.16 24.57
CA ILE A 583 -1.91 -2.57 24.93
C ILE A 583 -3.15 -3.32 24.42
N SER A 584 -2.94 -4.47 23.84
CA SER A 584 -4.02 -5.37 23.44
C SER A 584 -3.63 -6.83 23.59
N ALA A 585 -4.61 -7.70 23.70
CA ALA A 585 -4.45 -9.14 23.70
C ALA A 585 -5.27 -9.76 22.57
N THR A 586 -4.70 -10.74 21.90
CA THR A 586 -5.35 -11.46 20.80
C THR A 586 -5.37 -12.96 21.09
N VAL A 587 -6.51 -13.57 20.86
CA VAL A 587 -6.67 -15.03 20.80
C VAL A 587 -7.08 -15.39 19.38
N GLN A 588 -6.33 -16.28 18.75
CA GLN A 588 -6.59 -16.78 17.39
C GLN A 588 -6.61 -18.31 17.42
N PHE A 589 -7.58 -18.90 16.75
CA PHE A 589 -7.67 -20.35 16.57
C PHE A 589 -7.72 -20.72 15.08
N VAL A 590 -7.17 -21.87 14.74
CA VAL A 590 -7.12 -22.44 13.39
C VAL A 590 -7.57 -23.90 13.44
N LEU A 591 -8.73 -24.20 12.84
CA LEU A 591 -9.36 -25.53 12.83
C LEU A 591 -9.31 -26.16 11.44
#